data_7552d6f5f19b5c91034bf93026b17817
#
_entry.id   7552d6f5f19b5c91034bf93026b17817
#
_cell.length_a   1.000
_cell.length_b   1.000
_cell.length_c   1.000
_cell.angle_alpha   90.00
_cell.angle_beta   90.00
_cell.angle_gamma   90.00
#
_symmetry.space_group_name_H-M   'P 1'
#
loop_
_entity.id
_entity.type
_entity.pdbx_description
1 polymer ?
#
loop_
_entity_poly.entity_id
_entity_poly.type
_entity_poly.pdbx_seq_one_letter_code
_entity_poly.pdbx_strand_id
1 'polypeptide(L)'
;TGKGILNIYYGESLEEALDTERCETLDRLDLRANRFADEEVEIVLDDSKAFRYVMVEAKGMITFSDVAMDYEYSAFSHKKSGSFRCDDRRLNKIWQVAAYTMDLTTREFFVDGIKRDRWTWSGDAIQSYLMNYYLRFDTDCVRRTIRQLRGKDPVTAHVNTIMDYTFYWFKSVLDFYQY
;
A
#
# COMPACT_ATOMS: atom_id res chain seq x y z
N THR A 1 -24.58 -16.66 1.95
CA THR A 1 -25.98 -16.74 1.47
C THR A 1 -26.78 -15.58 1.99
N GLY A 2 -27.95 -15.26 1.40
CA GLY A 2 -28.92 -14.31 1.93
C GLY A 2 -29.15 -13.07 1.08
N LYS A 3 -29.96 -12.12 1.61
CA LYS A 3 -30.33 -10.87 0.95
C LYS A 3 -30.17 -9.69 1.90
N GLY A 4 -29.61 -8.60 1.39
CA GLY A 4 -29.43 -7.39 2.18
C GLY A 4 -28.42 -6.42 1.59
N ILE A 5 -27.97 -5.52 2.42
CA ILE A 5 -26.83 -4.64 2.12
C ILE A 5 -25.70 -5.01 3.08
N LEU A 6 -24.52 -5.19 2.55
CA LEU A 6 -23.31 -5.40 3.31
C LEU A 6 -22.40 -4.18 3.14
N ASN A 7 -22.09 -3.51 4.24
CA ASN A 7 -21.08 -2.47 4.29
C ASN A 7 -19.86 -3.02 5.01
N ILE A 8 -18.68 -2.81 4.44
CA ILE A 8 -17.40 -3.25 4.98
C ILE A 8 -16.56 -2.00 5.16
N TYR A 9 -16.15 -1.70 6.38
CA TYR A 9 -15.36 -0.51 6.73
C TYR A 9 -13.95 -0.95 7.14
N TYR A 10 -12.93 -0.30 6.57
CA TYR A 10 -11.53 -0.63 6.78
C TYR A 10 -10.82 0.48 7.53
N GLY A 11 -10.23 0.19 8.67
CA GLY A 11 -9.54 1.16 9.51
C GLY A 11 -8.11 0.77 9.83
N GLU A 12 -7.23 1.76 9.93
CA GLU A 12 -5.89 1.62 10.51
C GLU A 12 -5.96 1.59 12.04
N SER A 13 -7.02 2.17 12.60
CA SER A 13 -7.39 2.06 14.01
C SER A 13 -8.80 1.47 14.17
N LEU A 14 -9.09 1.01 15.38
CA LEU A 14 -10.43 0.49 15.72
C LEU A 14 -11.47 1.61 15.63
N GLU A 15 -11.12 2.79 16.10
CA GLU A 15 -11.99 3.97 16.07
C GLU A 15 -12.37 4.34 14.64
N GLU A 16 -11.43 4.31 13.71
CA GLU A 16 -11.69 4.57 12.30
C GLU A 16 -12.62 3.52 11.69
N ALA A 17 -12.39 2.24 11.94
CA ALA A 17 -13.25 1.17 11.40
C ALA A 17 -14.68 1.25 11.95
N LEU A 18 -14.88 1.77 13.16
CA LEU A 18 -16.18 1.92 13.79
C LEU A 18 -16.89 3.24 13.44
N ASP A 19 -16.18 4.22 12.91
CA ASP A 19 -16.76 5.50 12.48
C ASP A 19 -17.38 5.36 11.08
N THR A 20 -18.61 4.87 11.02
CA THR A 20 -19.32 4.62 9.76
C THR A 20 -19.63 5.88 8.95
N GLU A 21 -19.52 7.06 9.56
CA GLU A 21 -19.78 8.34 8.90
C GLU A 21 -18.53 8.92 8.23
N ARG A 22 -17.34 8.65 8.79
CA ARG A 22 -16.06 9.25 8.37
C ARG A 22 -15.02 8.24 7.89
N CYS A 23 -15.33 6.94 7.93
CA CYS A 23 -14.42 5.93 7.42
C CYS A 23 -14.11 6.18 5.94
N GLU A 24 -12.84 6.44 5.62
CA GLU A 24 -12.44 6.81 4.25
C GLU A 24 -12.42 5.63 3.29
N THR A 25 -12.22 4.42 3.80
CA THR A 25 -12.12 3.21 2.97
C THR A 25 -13.25 2.26 3.32
N LEU A 26 -14.15 2.07 2.38
CA LEU A 26 -15.29 1.18 2.57
C LEU A 26 -15.71 0.51 1.26
N ASP A 27 -16.30 -0.66 1.38
CA ASP A 27 -17.04 -1.33 0.29
C ASP A 27 -18.50 -1.48 0.67
N ARG A 28 -19.38 -1.37 -0.33
CA ARG A 28 -20.82 -1.59 -0.17
C ARG A 28 -21.30 -2.57 -1.22
N LEU A 29 -21.85 -3.67 -0.77
CA LEU A 29 -22.45 -4.69 -1.61
C LEU A 29 -23.98 -4.65 -1.43
N ASP A 30 -24.69 -4.45 -2.52
CA ASP A 30 -26.16 -4.51 -2.53
C ASP A 30 -26.63 -5.88 -3.01
N LEU A 31 -26.95 -6.74 -2.08
CA LEU A 31 -27.38 -8.11 -2.31
C LEU A 31 -28.92 -8.28 -2.23
N ARG A 32 -29.69 -7.18 -2.24
CA ARG A 32 -31.15 -7.25 -2.15
C ARG A 32 -31.78 -7.97 -3.34
N ALA A 33 -31.21 -7.80 -4.52
CA ALA A 33 -31.64 -8.46 -5.75
C ALA A 33 -30.94 -9.79 -6.02
N ASN A 34 -30.24 -10.36 -5.01
CA ASN A 34 -29.53 -11.62 -5.17
C ASN A 34 -30.51 -12.74 -5.52
N ARG A 35 -30.39 -13.30 -6.73
CA ARG A 35 -31.20 -14.40 -7.24
C ARG A 35 -30.81 -15.77 -6.64
N PHE A 36 -29.59 -15.86 -6.09
CA PHE A 36 -29.01 -17.05 -5.49
C PHE A 36 -28.95 -16.95 -3.96
N ALA A 37 -29.99 -16.30 -3.35
CA ALA A 37 -29.98 -16.02 -1.91
C ALA A 37 -29.87 -17.27 -1.02
N ASP A 38 -30.34 -18.40 -1.52
CA ASP A 38 -30.31 -19.69 -0.83
C ASP A 38 -29.07 -20.55 -1.21
N GLU A 39 -28.24 -20.05 -2.10
CA GLU A 39 -27.01 -20.70 -2.53
C GLU A 39 -25.78 -19.99 -1.91
N GLU A 40 -24.70 -20.73 -1.72
CA GLU A 40 -23.43 -20.19 -1.32
C GLU A 40 -22.77 -19.51 -2.53
N VAL A 41 -22.45 -18.22 -2.39
CA VAL A 41 -21.83 -17.42 -3.45
C VAL A 41 -20.53 -16.84 -2.89
N GLU A 42 -19.44 -17.04 -3.60
CA GLU A 42 -18.17 -16.37 -3.31
C GLU A 42 -18.19 -14.95 -3.89
N ILE A 43 -17.81 -13.97 -3.08
CA ILE A 43 -17.68 -12.56 -3.49
C ILE A 43 -16.23 -12.16 -3.24
N VAL A 44 -15.51 -11.91 -4.31
CA VAL A 44 -14.15 -11.39 -4.29
C VAL A 44 -14.20 -9.88 -4.46
N LEU A 45 -13.49 -9.16 -3.60
CA LEU A 45 -13.32 -7.71 -3.69
C LEU A 45 -12.01 -7.43 -4.43
N ASP A 46 -12.10 -6.94 -5.65
CA ASP A 46 -10.97 -6.85 -6.59
C ASP A 46 -9.94 -5.77 -6.23
N ASP A 47 -10.29 -4.80 -5.39
CA ASP A 47 -9.40 -3.71 -5.05
C ASP A 47 -8.69 -3.96 -3.71
N SER A 48 -7.36 -3.90 -3.71
CA SER A 48 -6.57 -4.08 -2.49
C SER A 48 -6.78 -2.91 -1.52
N LYS A 49 -6.88 -3.21 -0.23
CA LYS A 49 -7.11 -2.24 0.85
C LYS A 49 -5.98 -2.31 1.87
N ALA A 50 -5.66 -1.18 2.48
CA ALA A 50 -4.73 -1.12 3.60
C ALA A 50 -5.50 -0.91 4.90
N PHE A 51 -5.42 -1.86 5.82
CA PHE A 51 -6.17 -1.83 7.07
C PHE A 51 -5.53 -2.70 8.16
N ARG A 52 -5.95 -2.47 9.38
CA ARG A 52 -5.68 -3.33 10.55
C ARG A 52 -6.96 -3.88 11.14
N TYR A 53 -8.08 -3.17 10.95
CA TYR A 53 -9.39 -3.50 11.49
C TYR A 53 -10.41 -3.47 10.38
N VAL A 54 -11.32 -4.41 10.43
CA VAL A 54 -12.48 -4.47 9.53
C VAL A 54 -13.73 -4.53 10.38
N MET A 55 -14.67 -3.64 10.09
CA MET A 55 -16.03 -3.69 10.63
C MET A 55 -16.98 -4.05 9.52
N VAL A 56 -17.83 -5.02 9.75
CA VAL A 56 -18.82 -5.50 8.81
C VAL A 56 -20.22 -5.21 9.36
N GLU A 57 -21.02 -4.45 8.62
CA GLU A 57 -22.40 -4.15 8.93
C GLU A 57 -23.32 -4.82 7.90
N ALA A 58 -24.19 -5.71 8.35
CA ALA A 58 -25.19 -6.35 7.51
C ALA A 58 -26.59 -5.78 7.80
N LYS A 59 -27.25 -5.25 6.76
CA LYS A 59 -28.65 -4.80 6.82
C LYS A 59 -29.53 -5.76 6.03
N GLY A 60 -30.14 -6.72 6.72
CA GLY A 60 -30.90 -7.81 6.14
C GLY A 60 -30.50 -9.15 6.70
N MET A 61 -30.88 -10.23 6.04
CA MET A 61 -30.48 -11.59 6.43
C MET A 61 -29.31 -12.04 5.54
N ILE A 62 -28.09 -12.00 6.07
CA ILE A 62 -26.87 -12.44 5.39
C ILE A 62 -26.14 -13.41 6.31
N THR A 63 -25.76 -14.56 5.78
CA THR A 63 -24.98 -15.58 6.49
C THR A 63 -23.63 -15.72 5.80
N PHE A 64 -22.57 -15.66 6.57
CA PHE A 64 -21.19 -15.93 6.12
C PHE A 64 -20.82 -17.36 6.45
N SER A 65 -20.25 -18.06 5.50
CA SER A 65 -19.63 -19.39 5.71
C SER A 65 -18.13 -19.26 5.93
N ASP A 66 -17.50 -18.30 5.23
CA ASP A 66 -16.08 -18.01 5.37
C ASP A 66 -15.78 -16.54 5.08
N VAL A 67 -14.71 -16.01 5.67
CA VAL A 67 -14.14 -14.69 5.38
C VAL A 67 -12.62 -14.85 5.34
N ALA A 68 -12.04 -14.67 4.16
CA ALA A 68 -10.62 -14.79 3.94
C ALA A 68 -10.00 -13.47 3.46
N MET A 69 -8.71 -13.31 3.63
CA MET A 69 -7.95 -12.16 3.13
C MET A 69 -6.65 -12.66 2.51
N ASP A 70 -6.34 -12.16 1.32
CA ASP A 70 -5.06 -12.36 0.68
C ASP A 70 -4.13 -11.19 1.00
N TYR A 71 -2.95 -11.49 1.53
CA TYR A 71 -1.93 -10.49 1.80
C TYR A 71 -0.98 -10.36 0.61
N GLU A 72 -1.04 -9.21 -0.07
CA GLU A 72 -0.15 -8.89 -1.17
C GLU A 72 1.15 -8.24 -0.67
N TYR A 73 2.29 -8.78 -1.07
CA TYR A 73 3.59 -8.22 -0.76
C TYR A 73 4.60 -8.49 -1.88
N SER A 74 5.64 -7.65 -1.96
CA SER A 74 6.77 -7.93 -2.83
C SER A 74 7.73 -8.90 -2.16
N ALA A 75 8.03 -9.99 -2.83
CA ALA A 75 9.02 -10.95 -2.34
C ALA A 75 10.44 -10.39 -2.47
N PHE A 76 11.12 -10.21 -1.33
CA PHE A 76 12.52 -9.78 -1.29
C PHE A 76 13.45 -10.97 -1.05
N SER A 77 14.65 -10.90 -1.64
CA SER A 77 15.70 -11.83 -1.28
C SER A 77 16.29 -11.46 0.09
N HIS A 78 15.91 -12.19 1.12
CA HIS A 78 16.45 -11.99 2.47
C HIS A 78 17.98 -12.15 2.57
N LYS A 79 18.61 -12.77 1.58
CA LYS A 79 20.08 -12.99 1.55
C LYS A 79 20.89 -11.69 1.45
N LYS A 80 20.27 -10.60 1.02
CA LYS A 80 20.92 -9.28 0.85
C LYS A 80 20.32 -8.20 1.78
N SER A 81 19.54 -8.58 2.78
CA SER A 81 18.92 -7.62 3.68
C SER A 81 19.94 -7.02 4.64
N GLY A 82 19.95 -5.68 4.71
CA GLY A 82 20.67 -4.96 5.75
C GLY A 82 20.04 -5.19 7.13
N SER A 83 20.84 -5.03 8.16
CA SER A 83 20.38 -5.14 9.54
C SER A 83 20.99 -4.05 10.40
N PHE A 84 20.26 -3.65 11.44
CA PHE A 84 20.73 -2.71 12.44
C PHE A 84 20.39 -3.21 13.83
N ARG A 85 21.34 -3.11 14.76
CA ARG A 85 21.16 -3.40 16.17
C ARG A 85 22.10 -2.56 17.01
N CYS A 86 21.59 -1.99 18.10
CA CYS A 86 22.34 -1.27 19.11
C CYS A 86 21.74 -1.51 20.51
N ASP A 87 22.34 -0.92 21.54
CA ASP A 87 21.85 -1.06 22.92
C ASP A 87 20.58 -0.25 23.21
N ASP A 88 20.28 0.77 22.42
CA ASP A 88 19.04 1.53 22.53
C ASP A 88 17.86 0.77 21.88
N ARG A 89 16.93 0.32 22.73
CA ARG A 89 15.75 -0.42 22.31
C ARG A 89 14.82 0.41 21.42
N ARG A 90 14.78 1.74 21.58
CA ARG A 90 13.93 2.63 20.78
C ARG A 90 14.48 2.73 19.35
N LEU A 91 15.79 2.87 19.19
CA LEU A 91 16.42 2.90 17.86
C LEU A 91 16.22 1.56 17.13
N ASN A 92 16.37 0.44 17.83
CA ASN A 92 16.07 -0.87 17.24
C ASN A 92 14.60 -0.98 16.79
N LYS A 93 13.65 -0.42 17.55
CA LYS A 93 12.23 -0.41 17.20
C LYS A 93 11.97 0.51 16.00
N ILE A 94 12.60 1.68 15.95
CA ILE A 94 12.50 2.60 14.79
C ILE A 94 12.97 1.90 13.52
N TRP A 95 14.11 1.22 13.56
CA TRP A 95 14.60 0.44 12.43
C TRP A 95 13.59 -0.61 11.96
N GLN A 96 13.04 -1.39 12.87
CA GLN A 96 12.04 -2.41 12.56
C GLN A 96 10.79 -1.83 11.91
N VAL A 97 10.28 -0.69 12.43
CA VAL A 97 9.11 -0.01 11.88
C VAL A 97 9.42 0.54 10.49
N ALA A 98 10.58 1.18 10.30
CA ALA A 98 11.00 1.69 9.01
C ALA A 98 11.15 0.58 7.96
N ALA A 99 11.77 -0.55 8.35
CA ALA A 99 11.89 -1.72 7.47
C ALA A 99 10.52 -2.29 7.09
N TYR A 100 9.61 -2.42 8.04
CA TYR A 100 8.25 -2.87 7.78
C TYR A 100 7.47 -1.89 6.89
N THR A 101 7.59 -0.58 7.13
CA THR A 101 6.98 0.43 6.27
C THR A 101 7.50 0.33 4.84
N MET A 102 8.81 0.16 4.69
CA MET A 102 9.44 -0.03 3.38
C MET A 102 8.87 -1.27 2.65
N ASP A 103 8.71 -2.38 3.36
CA ASP A 103 8.12 -3.60 2.78
C ASP A 103 6.67 -3.37 2.32
N LEU A 104 5.87 -2.61 3.07
CA LEU A 104 4.50 -2.26 2.69
C LEU A 104 4.43 -1.34 1.47
N THR A 105 5.33 -0.36 1.37
CA THR A 105 5.32 0.65 0.29
C THR A 105 6.13 0.24 -0.93
N THR A 106 6.76 -0.93 -0.92
CA THR A 106 7.44 -1.50 -2.08
C THR A 106 6.53 -2.47 -2.80
N ARG A 107 6.17 -2.11 -4.03
CA ARG A 107 5.38 -2.91 -4.96
C ARG A 107 6.20 -3.14 -6.24
N GLU A 108 5.60 -3.08 -7.40
CA GLU A 108 6.36 -2.96 -8.64
C GLU A 108 7.24 -1.71 -8.66
N PHE A 109 6.78 -0.65 -8.01
CA PHE A 109 7.47 0.62 -7.76
C PHE A 109 7.49 0.93 -6.26
N PHE A 110 8.30 1.92 -5.86
CA PHE A 110 8.14 2.55 -4.56
C PHE A 110 6.97 3.52 -4.61
N VAL A 111 5.97 3.28 -3.77
CA VAL A 111 4.78 4.13 -3.67
C VAL A 111 4.84 4.98 -2.39
N ASP A 112 4.17 6.14 -2.43
CA ASP A 112 4.11 7.10 -1.32
C ASP A 112 3.43 6.53 -0.07
N GLY A 113 2.41 5.73 -0.25
CA GLY A 113 1.66 5.10 0.82
C GLY A 113 0.76 3.99 0.32
N ILE A 114 0.12 3.28 1.25
CA ILE A 114 -0.68 2.09 0.92
C ILE A 114 -2.19 2.32 1.02
N LYS A 115 -2.62 3.46 1.55
CA LYS A 115 -4.03 3.73 1.83
C LYS A 115 -4.71 4.57 0.75
N ARG A 116 -4.22 5.78 0.47
CA ARG A 116 -4.88 6.75 -0.43
C ARG A 116 -4.29 6.75 -1.83
N ASP A 117 -3.25 7.56 -2.06
CA ASP A 117 -2.72 7.82 -3.40
C ASP A 117 -2.15 6.56 -4.04
N ARG A 118 -1.39 5.78 -3.28
CA ARG A 118 -0.79 4.50 -3.73
C ARG A 118 -0.07 4.65 -5.07
N TRP A 119 0.65 5.76 -5.23
CA TRP A 119 1.24 6.18 -6.47
C TRP A 119 2.74 6.49 -6.33
N THR A 120 3.41 6.70 -7.45
CA THR A 120 4.80 7.08 -7.49
C THR A 120 4.94 8.61 -7.38
N TRP A 121 5.55 9.07 -6.29
CA TRP A 121 5.86 10.47 -6.03
C TRP A 121 7.35 10.65 -5.82
N SER A 122 7.98 11.61 -6.56
CA SER A 122 9.45 11.74 -6.56
C SER A 122 10.02 12.16 -5.21
N GLY A 123 9.31 13.03 -4.49
CA GLY A 123 9.70 13.48 -3.14
C GLY A 123 9.65 12.36 -2.10
N ASP A 124 8.73 11.42 -2.25
CA ASP A 124 8.60 10.23 -1.40
C ASP A 124 9.58 9.15 -1.82
N ALA A 125 9.70 8.94 -3.12
CA ALA A 125 10.56 7.91 -3.69
C ALA A 125 12.05 8.08 -3.34
N ILE A 126 12.56 9.33 -3.26
CA ILE A 126 13.96 9.57 -2.88
C ILE A 126 14.27 9.03 -1.47
N GLN A 127 13.34 9.16 -0.53
CA GLN A 127 13.49 8.58 0.82
C GLN A 127 13.51 7.05 0.76
N SER A 128 12.59 6.49 -0.04
CA SER A 128 12.51 5.04 -0.26
C SER A 128 13.79 4.49 -0.89
N TYR A 129 14.40 5.17 -1.85
CA TYR A 129 15.67 4.76 -2.44
C TYR A 129 16.80 4.73 -1.41
N LEU A 130 16.93 5.79 -0.61
CA LEU A 130 17.94 5.86 0.44
C LEU A 130 17.78 4.72 1.46
N MET A 131 16.55 4.47 1.90
CA MET A 131 16.27 3.33 2.79
C MET A 131 16.59 1.99 2.11
N ASN A 132 16.20 1.83 0.85
CA ASN A 132 16.42 0.61 0.08
C ASN A 132 17.90 0.25 -0.07
N TYR A 133 18.77 1.23 -0.27
CA TYR A 133 20.22 0.98 -0.39
C TYR A 133 20.82 0.38 0.88
N TYR A 134 20.23 0.62 2.05
CA TYR A 134 20.68 0.04 3.32
C TYR A 134 19.90 -1.22 3.73
N LEU A 135 18.66 -1.38 3.25
CA LEU A 135 17.76 -2.47 3.67
C LEU A 135 17.74 -3.66 2.73
N ARG A 136 17.39 -3.42 1.46
CA ARG A 136 17.10 -4.48 0.48
C ARG A 136 18.06 -4.48 -0.68
N PHE A 137 18.59 -3.33 -1.03
CA PHE A 137 19.42 -3.11 -2.22
C PHE A 137 18.75 -3.61 -3.51
N ASP A 138 17.43 -3.42 -3.62
CA ASP A 138 16.66 -3.73 -4.82
C ASP A 138 16.85 -2.61 -5.86
N THR A 139 17.89 -2.72 -6.67
CA THR A 139 18.22 -1.74 -7.71
C THR A 139 17.25 -1.80 -8.89
N ASP A 140 16.54 -2.91 -9.09
CA ASP A 140 15.57 -3.05 -10.16
C ASP A 140 14.29 -2.25 -9.85
N CYS A 141 13.82 -2.27 -8.60
CA CYS A 141 12.70 -1.44 -8.17
C CYS A 141 13.05 0.05 -8.25
N VAL A 142 14.26 0.45 -7.82
CA VAL A 142 14.74 1.84 -7.97
C VAL A 142 14.72 2.26 -9.44
N ARG A 143 15.30 1.46 -10.32
CA ARG A 143 15.37 1.74 -11.75
C ARG A 143 13.97 1.88 -12.38
N ARG A 144 13.06 0.98 -12.06
CA ARG A 144 11.67 1.05 -12.55
C ARG A 144 11.00 2.33 -12.10
N THR A 145 11.11 2.67 -10.81
CA THR A 145 10.49 3.87 -10.22
C THR A 145 11.05 5.15 -10.84
N ILE A 146 12.37 5.26 -11.01
CA ILE A 146 13.01 6.41 -11.66
C ILE A 146 12.48 6.59 -13.09
N ARG A 147 12.36 5.49 -13.84
CA ARG A 147 11.85 5.53 -15.23
C ARG A 147 10.37 5.90 -15.29
N GLN A 148 9.56 5.36 -14.39
CA GLN A 148 8.13 5.67 -14.30
C GLN A 148 7.91 7.16 -14.02
N LEU A 149 8.67 7.73 -13.08
CA LEU A 149 8.57 9.14 -12.70
C LEU A 149 8.99 10.09 -13.82
N ARG A 150 9.96 9.70 -14.65
CA ARG A 150 10.36 10.53 -15.80
C ARG A 150 9.23 10.72 -16.80
N GLY A 151 8.40 9.72 -16.98
CA GLY A 151 7.33 9.74 -17.97
C GLY A 151 7.84 9.55 -19.41
N LYS A 152 7.03 10.01 -20.37
CA LYS A 152 7.27 9.85 -21.80
C LYS A 152 7.95 11.08 -22.43
N ASP A 153 8.68 10.88 -23.52
CA ASP A 153 9.23 11.96 -24.33
C ASP A 153 8.16 12.58 -25.26
N PRO A 154 8.26 13.90 -25.54
CA PRO A 154 9.14 14.86 -24.91
C PRO A 154 8.70 15.20 -23.50
N VAL A 155 9.67 15.44 -22.60
CA VAL A 155 9.36 15.91 -21.24
C VAL A 155 8.98 17.39 -21.30
N THR A 156 7.72 17.69 -21.04
CA THR A 156 7.16 19.04 -21.15
C THR A 156 6.68 19.63 -19.83
N ALA A 157 6.76 18.86 -18.74
CA ALA A 157 6.31 19.28 -17.42
C ALA A 157 7.28 18.79 -16.34
N HIS A 158 7.19 19.39 -15.15
CA HIS A 158 7.89 18.90 -13.97
C HIS A 158 7.42 17.50 -13.57
N VAL A 159 8.31 16.73 -12.97
CA VAL A 159 7.98 15.41 -12.38
C VAL A 159 6.84 15.59 -11.37
N ASN A 160 5.80 14.78 -11.51
CA ASN A 160 4.55 14.90 -10.75
C ASN A 160 3.93 16.32 -10.79
N THR A 161 4.22 17.13 -11.82
CA THR A 161 3.80 18.54 -11.97
C THR A 161 4.35 19.51 -10.88
N ILE A 162 5.28 19.05 -10.06
CA ILE A 162 5.87 19.80 -8.94
C ILE A 162 7.34 20.10 -9.23
N MET A 163 7.74 21.36 -9.13
CA MET A 163 9.09 21.80 -9.46
C MET A 163 10.16 21.08 -8.61
N ASP A 164 10.00 21.07 -7.31
CA ASP A 164 10.96 20.47 -6.37
C ASP A 164 11.13 18.96 -6.62
N TYR A 165 10.07 18.28 -7.04
CA TYR A 165 10.09 16.85 -7.35
C TYR A 165 10.96 16.52 -8.55
N THR A 166 11.13 17.47 -9.48
CA THR A 166 12.08 17.35 -10.57
C THR A 166 13.53 17.31 -10.06
N PHE A 167 13.85 18.15 -9.05
CA PHE A 167 15.19 18.12 -8.43
C PHE A 167 15.42 16.83 -7.65
N TYR A 168 14.44 16.34 -6.91
CA TYR A 168 14.52 15.03 -6.24
C TYR A 168 14.71 13.91 -7.24
N TRP A 169 14.08 13.98 -8.40
CA TRP A 169 14.30 13.00 -9.46
C TRP A 169 15.75 13.03 -9.98
N PHE A 170 16.31 14.20 -10.25
CA PHE A 170 17.72 14.33 -10.64
C PHE A 170 18.65 13.76 -9.57
N LYS A 171 18.41 14.07 -8.31
CA LYS A 171 19.19 13.53 -7.19
C LYS A 171 19.08 12.01 -7.14
N SER A 172 17.92 11.46 -7.36
CA SER A 172 17.68 10.01 -7.39
C SER A 172 18.45 9.30 -8.51
N VAL A 173 18.50 9.94 -9.70
CA VAL A 173 19.31 9.42 -10.83
C VAL A 173 20.79 9.42 -10.48
N LEU A 174 21.28 10.50 -9.87
CA LEU A 174 22.67 10.59 -9.43
C LEU A 174 23.01 9.52 -8.39
N ASP A 175 22.17 9.36 -7.37
CA ASP A 175 22.37 8.34 -6.34
C ASP A 175 22.37 6.93 -6.93
N PHE A 176 21.41 6.64 -7.82
CA PHE A 176 21.37 5.35 -8.52
C PHE A 176 22.64 5.05 -9.34
N TYR A 177 23.27 6.08 -9.88
CA TYR A 177 24.53 5.93 -10.60
C TYR A 177 25.72 5.68 -9.65
N GLN A 178 25.68 6.23 -8.42
CA GLN A 178 26.75 6.12 -7.43
C GLN A 178 26.71 4.81 -6.63
N TYR A 179 25.52 4.25 -6.39
CA TYR A 179 25.30 3.02 -5.64
C TYR A 179 25.16 1.79 -6.55
#